data_ed567ad8f7ada56ab40011ce21920d0d
#
_entry.id   ed567ad8f7ada56ab40011ce21920d0d
#
_cell.length_a   1.000
_cell.length_b   1.000
_cell.length_c   1.000
_cell.angle_alpha   90.00
_cell.angle_beta   90.00
_cell.angle_gamma   90.00
#
_symmetry.space_group_name_H-M   'P 1'
#
loop_
_entity.id
_entity.type
_entity.pdbx_description
1 polymer ?
#
loop_
_entity_poly.entity_id
_entity_poly.type
_entity_poly.pdbx_seq_one_letter_code
_entity_poly.pdbx_strand_id
1 'polypeptide(L)'
;MPKGYVVANVRIDDPDGYKASYQDHVGSLVEKYQGTSLVRGGYKTDLENAFPYDRLVIIEFPTRQDAEDWYNDPEYQQLVTDANLFIERTVVIIDGCTG
;
A
#
# COMPACT_ATOMS: atom_id res chain seq x y z
N MET A 1 9.22 11.53 -16.84
CA MET A 1 9.53 10.79 -15.60
C MET A 1 8.56 9.64 -15.46
N PRO A 2 9.02 8.42 -15.16
CA PRO A 2 8.10 7.33 -14.90
C PRO A 2 7.32 7.58 -13.62
N LYS A 3 6.13 7.03 -13.56
CA LYS A 3 5.35 7.03 -12.33
C LYS A 3 5.97 6.06 -11.33
N GLY A 4 5.65 6.23 -10.05
CA GLY A 4 6.06 5.31 -9.01
C GLY A 4 4.87 4.49 -8.54
N TYR A 5 5.12 3.23 -8.21
CA TYR A 5 4.07 2.33 -7.73
C TYR A 5 4.47 1.71 -6.41
N VAL A 6 3.52 1.70 -5.50
CA VAL A 6 3.61 0.92 -4.28
C VAL A 6 2.82 -0.37 -4.51
N VAL A 7 3.47 -1.51 -4.31
CA VAL A 7 2.83 -2.81 -4.41
C VAL A 7 2.95 -3.49 -3.05
N ALA A 8 1.83 -3.75 -2.42
CA ALA A 8 1.77 -4.36 -1.10
C ALA A 8 0.95 -5.64 -1.15
N ASN A 9 1.44 -6.68 -0.48
CA ASN A 9 0.72 -7.93 -0.29
C ASN A 9 0.50 -8.11 1.20
N VAL A 10 -0.75 -8.22 1.63
CA VAL A 10 -1.16 -8.03 3.02
C VAL A 10 -1.99 -9.20 3.52
N ARG A 11 -1.65 -9.69 4.73
CA ARG A 11 -2.49 -10.58 5.52
C ARG A 11 -3.10 -9.77 6.66
N ILE A 12 -4.42 -9.73 6.74
CA ILE A 12 -5.12 -9.03 7.81
C ILE A 12 -5.59 -10.05 8.83
N ASP A 13 -5.03 -9.97 10.05
CA ASP A 13 -5.36 -10.89 11.13
C ASP A 13 -6.55 -10.40 11.96
N ASP A 14 -6.71 -9.08 12.08
CA ASP A 14 -7.84 -8.45 12.76
C ASP A 14 -8.38 -7.32 11.89
N PRO A 15 -9.45 -7.58 11.10
CA PRO A 15 -10.01 -6.56 10.22
C PRO A 15 -10.48 -5.28 10.93
N ASP A 16 -11.07 -5.40 12.10
CA ASP A 16 -11.58 -4.23 12.84
C ASP A 16 -10.42 -3.37 13.35
N GLY A 17 -9.38 -4.01 13.92
CA GLY A 17 -8.18 -3.31 14.38
C GLY A 17 -7.45 -2.63 13.22
N TYR A 18 -7.32 -3.32 12.09
CA TYR A 18 -6.70 -2.76 10.90
C TYR A 18 -7.48 -1.56 10.36
N LYS A 19 -8.81 -1.67 10.28
CA LYS A 19 -9.65 -0.58 9.80
C LYS A 19 -9.49 0.67 10.67
N ALA A 20 -9.60 0.53 11.98
CA ALA A 20 -9.53 1.65 12.91
C ALA A 20 -8.15 2.29 12.98
N SER A 21 -7.07 1.49 12.90
CA SER A 21 -5.70 1.99 13.08
C SER A 21 -5.03 2.43 11.78
N TYR A 22 -5.49 1.94 10.63
CA TYR A 22 -4.80 2.19 9.36
C TYR A 22 -5.77 2.58 8.23
N GLN A 23 -6.71 1.70 7.89
CA GLN A 23 -7.53 1.85 6.69
C GLN A 23 -8.32 3.16 6.66
N ASP A 24 -8.85 3.59 7.80
CA ASP A 24 -9.64 4.83 7.90
C ASP A 24 -8.79 6.10 7.80
N HIS A 25 -7.47 5.99 7.90
CA HIS A 25 -6.56 7.14 7.98
C HIS A 25 -5.60 7.28 6.80
N VAL A 26 -5.33 6.19 6.09
CA VAL A 26 -4.27 6.17 5.06
C VAL A 26 -4.65 6.97 3.82
N GLY A 27 -5.92 7.05 3.49
CA GLY A 27 -6.38 7.70 2.25
C GLY A 27 -5.95 9.15 2.14
N SER A 28 -6.07 9.93 3.22
CA SER A 28 -5.68 11.33 3.21
C SER A 28 -4.17 11.53 3.03
N LEU A 29 -3.37 10.60 3.55
CA LEU A 29 -1.92 10.65 3.38
C LEU A 29 -1.50 10.27 1.96
N VAL A 30 -2.20 9.34 1.33
CA VAL A 30 -1.99 9.01 -0.09
C VAL A 30 -2.29 10.24 -0.94
N GLU A 31 -3.41 10.92 -0.70
CA GLU A 31 -3.79 12.14 -1.43
C GLU A 31 -2.79 13.28 -1.22
N LYS A 32 -2.24 13.41 -0.02
CA LYS A 32 -1.24 14.44 0.29
C LYS A 32 -0.04 14.40 -0.65
N TYR A 33 0.33 13.21 -1.12
CA TYR A 33 1.44 13.01 -2.04
C TYR A 33 0.98 12.72 -3.47
N GLN A 34 -0.29 13.06 -3.77
CA GLN A 34 -0.89 12.93 -5.10
C GLN A 34 -0.99 11.49 -5.59
N GLY A 35 -1.12 10.56 -4.66
CA GLY A 35 -1.28 9.15 -4.98
C GLY A 35 -2.71 8.81 -5.37
N THR A 36 -2.85 7.73 -6.13
CA THR A 36 -4.13 7.17 -6.56
C THR A 36 -4.13 5.67 -6.28
N SER A 37 -5.09 5.20 -5.52
CA SER A 37 -5.24 3.76 -5.29
C SER A 37 -5.82 3.10 -6.54
N LEU A 38 -5.06 2.21 -7.17
CA LEU A 38 -5.48 1.49 -8.38
C LEU A 38 -6.09 0.13 -8.03
N VAL A 39 -5.52 -0.56 -7.05
CA VAL A 39 -6.00 -1.85 -6.56
C VAL A 39 -6.02 -1.80 -5.04
N ARG A 40 -7.15 -2.20 -4.45
CA ARG A 40 -7.31 -2.16 -3.00
C ARG A 40 -8.02 -3.42 -2.54
N GLY A 41 -7.33 -4.56 -2.62
CA GLY A 41 -7.95 -5.86 -2.45
C GLY A 41 -8.80 -6.18 -3.69
N GLY A 42 -9.86 -6.90 -3.52
CA GLY A 42 -10.70 -7.34 -4.63
C GLY A 42 -10.46 -8.78 -4.99
N TYR A 43 -11.30 -9.30 -5.86
CA TYR A 43 -11.16 -10.68 -6.31
C TYR A 43 -9.99 -10.82 -7.25
N LYS A 44 -9.22 -11.89 -7.11
CA LYS A 44 -8.10 -12.17 -8.00
C LYS A 44 -8.15 -13.62 -8.47
N THR A 45 -7.58 -13.86 -9.64
CA THR A 45 -7.38 -15.19 -10.16
C THR A 45 -5.91 -15.55 -10.02
N ASP A 46 -5.60 -16.54 -9.21
CA ASP A 46 -4.24 -17.01 -9.03
C ASP A 46 -3.92 -18.01 -10.14
N LEU A 47 -2.88 -17.72 -10.92
CA LEU A 47 -2.50 -18.54 -12.07
C LEU A 47 -1.26 -19.39 -11.80
N GLU A 48 -0.22 -18.77 -11.26
CA GLU A 48 1.06 -19.44 -10.98
C GLU A 48 1.65 -18.81 -9.73
N ASN A 49 2.14 -19.66 -8.81
CA ASN A 49 2.87 -19.22 -7.63
C ASN A 49 2.27 -17.96 -6.98
N ALA A 50 1.03 -18.07 -6.54
CA ALA A 50 0.30 -16.98 -5.90
C ALA A 50 1.13 -16.28 -4.81
N PHE A 51 0.84 -15.00 -4.57
CA PHE A 51 1.46 -14.25 -3.47
C PHE A 51 1.18 -14.92 -2.13
N PRO A 52 2.08 -14.77 -1.15
CA PRO A 52 1.91 -15.44 0.17
C PRO A 52 0.67 -14.97 0.93
N TYR A 53 0.14 -13.77 0.63
CA TYR A 53 -1.03 -13.24 1.31
C TYR A 53 -2.14 -12.93 0.30
N ASP A 54 -3.39 -12.93 0.76
CA ASP A 54 -4.54 -12.82 -0.13
C ASP A 54 -4.78 -11.42 -0.69
N ARG A 55 -4.52 -10.38 0.11
CA ARG A 55 -4.86 -9.02 -0.26
C ARG A 55 -3.71 -8.36 -1.01
N LEU A 56 -4.01 -7.83 -2.19
CA LEU A 56 -3.06 -7.06 -2.98
C LEU A 56 -3.50 -5.61 -3.06
N VAL A 57 -2.55 -4.69 -2.87
CA VAL A 57 -2.80 -3.25 -2.94
C VAL A 57 -1.78 -2.64 -3.89
N ILE A 58 -2.24 -1.81 -4.82
CA ILE A 58 -1.36 -1.06 -5.74
C ILE A 58 -1.77 0.40 -5.70
N ILE A 59 -0.81 1.26 -5.40
CA ILE A 59 -1.00 2.71 -5.35
C ILE A 59 -0.05 3.36 -6.36
N GLU A 60 -0.57 4.26 -7.19
CA GLU A 60 0.22 5.00 -8.16
C GLU A 60 0.54 6.39 -7.61
N PHE A 61 1.79 6.82 -7.75
CA PHE A 61 2.23 8.17 -7.44
C PHE A 61 2.84 8.81 -8.69
N PRO A 62 2.89 10.14 -8.77
CA PRO A 62 3.46 10.82 -9.95
C PRO A 62 4.89 10.38 -10.26
N THR A 63 5.69 10.11 -9.21
CA THR A 63 7.06 9.59 -9.34
C THR A 63 7.35 8.59 -8.23
N ARG A 64 8.42 7.82 -8.41
CA ARG A 64 8.90 6.93 -7.32
C ARG A 64 9.29 7.74 -6.08
N GLN A 65 9.86 8.93 -6.26
CA GLN A 65 10.25 9.79 -5.15
C GLN A 65 9.02 10.21 -4.32
N ASP A 66 7.90 10.53 -4.99
CA ASP A 66 6.65 10.84 -4.28
C ASP A 66 6.17 9.66 -3.44
N ALA A 67 6.29 8.45 -3.97
CA ALA A 67 5.95 7.24 -3.23
C ALA A 67 6.86 7.06 -2.01
N GLU A 68 8.16 7.29 -2.17
CA GLU A 68 9.13 7.21 -1.06
C GLU A 68 8.84 8.29 0.00
N ASP A 69 8.51 9.51 -0.43
CA ASP A 69 8.16 10.59 0.49
C ASP A 69 6.89 10.24 1.30
N TRP A 70 5.90 9.67 0.63
CA TRP A 70 4.70 9.18 1.31
C TRP A 70 5.05 8.10 2.35
N TYR A 71 5.85 7.12 1.95
CA TYR A 71 6.23 6.02 2.84
C TYR A 71 6.98 6.52 4.08
N ASN A 72 7.84 7.52 3.91
CA ASN A 72 8.66 8.07 4.98
C ASN A 72 7.98 9.19 5.78
N ASP A 73 6.75 9.58 5.43
CA ASP A 73 6.00 10.58 6.19
C ASP A 73 5.80 10.07 7.63
N PRO A 74 6.11 10.89 8.65
CA PRO A 74 5.98 10.48 10.06
C PRO A 74 4.58 10.02 10.45
N GLU A 75 3.54 10.65 9.91
CA GLU A 75 2.17 10.22 10.17
C GLU A 75 1.90 8.84 9.58
N TYR A 76 2.40 8.60 8.37
CA TYR A 76 2.24 7.29 7.74
C TYR A 76 3.00 6.21 8.54
N GLN A 77 4.21 6.48 8.95
CA GLN A 77 4.99 5.53 9.74
C GLN A 77 4.32 5.22 11.08
N GLN A 78 3.62 6.18 11.67
CA GLN A 78 2.84 5.92 12.88
C GLN A 78 1.67 4.97 12.59
N LEU A 79 0.99 5.15 11.44
CA LEU A 79 -0.06 4.22 11.04
C LEU A 79 0.48 2.80 10.84
N VAL A 80 1.66 2.67 10.25
CA VAL A 80 2.32 1.37 10.05
C VAL A 80 2.61 0.71 11.40
N THR A 81 3.17 1.46 12.34
CA THR A 81 3.47 0.95 13.68
C THR A 81 2.20 0.44 14.37
N ASP A 82 1.13 1.21 14.30
CA ASP A 82 -0.14 0.84 14.92
C ASP A 82 -0.76 -0.38 14.23
N ALA A 83 -0.66 -0.45 12.92
CA ALA A 83 -1.24 -1.54 12.12
C ALA A 83 -0.49 -2.86 12.28
N ASN A 84 0.81 -2.82 12.58
CA ASN A 84 1.64 -4.03 12.70
C ASN A 84 1.15 -5.03 13.74
N LEU A 85 0.30 -4.60 14.66
CA LEU A 85 -0.34 -5.48 15.63
C LEU A 85 -1.42 -6.38 14.99
N PHE A 86 -1.92 -6.01 13.81
CA PHE A 86 -3.09 -6.61 13.20
C PHE A 86 -2.85 -7.19 11.82
N ILE A 87 -1.67 -6.95 11.24
CA ILE A 87 -1.37 -7.38 9.86
C ILE A 87 0.06 -7.90 9.75
N GLU A 88 0.29 -8.62 8.66
CA GLU A 88 1.63 -8.89 8.15
C GLU A 88 1.65 -8.57 6.67
N ARG A 89 2.73 -7.97 6.17
CA ARG A 89 2.77 -7.56 4.77
C ARG A 89 4.17 -7.49 4.21
N THR A 90 4.22 -7.52 2.87
CA THR A 90 5.39 -7.13 2.09
C THR A 90 5.03 -5.88 1.31
N VAL A 91 5.98 -4.96 1.17
CA VAL A 91 5.77 -3.68 0.46
C VAL A 91 6.99 -3.41 -0.39
N VAL A 92 6.78 -3.06 -1.65
CA VAL A 92 7.84 -2.58 -2.53
C VAL A 92 7.40 -1.30 -3.22
N ILE A 93 8.37 -0.46 -3.59
CA ILE A 93 8.18 0.71 -4.43
C ILE A 93 8.99 0.48 -5.70
N ILE A 94 8.39 0.71 -6.85
CA ILE A 94 9.02 0.42 -8.13
C ILE A 94 8.65 1.49 -9.16
N ASP A 95 9.59 1.79 -10.07
CA ASP A 95 9.32 2.68 -11.19
C ASP A 95 8.34 2.03 -12.17
N GLY A 96 7.44 2.85 -12.71
CA GLY A 96 6.57 2.43 -13.79
C GLY A 96 7.33 2.31 -15.11
N CYS A 97 6.69 1.68 -16.06
CA CYS A 97 7.22 1.55 -17.41
C CYS A 97 7.20 2.90 -18.12
N THR A 98 8.28 3.24 -18.81
CA THR A 98 8.41 4.50 -19.57
C THR A 98 8.15 4.33 -21.06
N GLY A 99 8.07 3.11 -21.54
CA GLY A 99 7.90 2.81 -22.94
C GLY A 99 6.49 2.51 -23.38
#